data_4840b4ca6a4476e7ea9db2ba1269a090
#
_entry.id   4840b4ca6a4476e7ea9db2ba1269a090
#
_cell.length_a   1.000
_cell.length_b   1.000
_cell.length_c   1.000
_cell.angle_alpha   90.00
_cell.angle_beta   90.00
_cell.angle_gamma   90.00
#
_symmetry.space_group_name_H-M   'P 1'
#
loop_
_entity.id
_entity.type
_entity.pdbx_description
1 polymer ?
#
loop_
_entity_poly.entity_id
_entity_poly.type
_entity_poly.pdbx_seq_one_letter_code
_entity_poly.pdbx_strand_id
1 'polypeptide(L)'
;FEIDEIGAGPASGSYLTAGMLIVPCSMKTLAGIHGGYADNLLLRAADVMLKEKRTLVLAVRESPLSPIHLRNMHELSLLPTVHIVPPMMVFYNQPKTIEEMVQQAAARLLAPFGLMAKAYRPWQGL
;
A
#
# COMPACT_ATOMS: atom_id res chain seq x y z
N PHE A 1 -15.15 2.39 -10.06
CA PHE A 1 -14.90 1.24 -10.95
C PHE A 1 -15.12 -0.05 -10.18
N GLU A 2 -15.70 -1.03 -10.84
CA GLU A 2 -15.85 -2.37 -10.29
C GLU A 2 -14.60 -3.21 -10.50
N ILE A 3 -14.43 -4.27 -9.70
CA ILE A 3 -13.23 -5.08 -9.71
C ILE A 3 -13.00 -5.84 -11.04
N ASP A 4 -14.05 -6.12 -11.76
CA ASP A 4 -14.04 -6.83 -13.03
C ASP A 4 -13.96 -5.91 -14.27
N GLU A 5 -13.99 -4.59 -14.07
CA GLU A 5 -13.82 -3.60 -15.15
C GLU A 5 -12.36 -3.51 -15.62
N ILE A 6 -11.82 -4.61 -16.09
CA ILE A 6 -10.40 -4.74 -16.47
C ILE A 6 -9.95 -3.79 -17.59
N GLY A 7 -10.87 -3.18 -18.29
CA GLY A 7 -10.60 -2.17 -19.32
C GLY A 7 -10.77 -0.71 -18.85
N ALA A 8 -11.08 -0.48 -17.57
CA ALA A 8 -11.25 0.87 -17.04
C ALA A 8 -9.96 1.69 -17.07
N GLY A 9 -10.09 3.02 -16.94
CA GLY A 9 -8.97 3.96 -17.00
C GLY A 9 -7.72 3.53 -16.22
N PRO A 10 -7.84 3.13 -14.93
CA PRO A 10 -6.68 2.71 -14.13
C PRO A 10 -5.89 1.53 -14.70
N ALA A 11 -6.46 0.75 -15.60
CA ALA A 11 -5.79 -0.36 -16.28
C ALA A 11 -4.87 0.10 -17.44
N SER A 12 -4.76 1.40 -17.66
CA SER A 12 -3.93 1.97 -18.74
C SER A 12 -2.84 2.87 -18.18
N GLY A 13 -1.62 2.73 -18.70
CA GLY A 13 -0.49 3.59 -18.36
C GLY A 13 -0.68 5.05 -18.77
N SER A 14 -1.56 5.34 -19.73
CA SER A 14 -1.90 6.70 -20.13
C SER A 14 -2.86 7.40 -19.17
N TYR A 15 -3.50 6.66 -18.26
CA TYR A 15 -4.33 7.22 -17.20
C TYR A 15 -3.43 7.77 -16.09
N LEU A 16 -3.34 9.10 -16.02
CA LEU A 16 -2.41 9.78 -15.12
C LEU A 16 -2.92 9.74 -13.67
N THR A 17 -2.11 9.18 -12.79
CA THR A 17 -2.33 9.18 -11.34
C THR A 17 -1.02 9.52 -10.61
N ALA A 18 -1.13 10.05 -9.40
CA ALA A 18 0.04 10.30 -8.54
C ALA A 18 0.65 8.99 -7.99
N GLY A 19 -0.12 7.92 -7.98
CA GLY A 19 0.27 6.63 -7.44
C GLY A 19 -0.96 5.83 -7.02
N MET A 20 -0.74 4.75 -6.28
CA MET A 20 -1.81 3.86 -5.83
C MET A 20 -1.55 3.40 -4.40
N LEU A 21 -2.59 3.41 -3.58
CA LEU A 21 -2.60 2.83 -2.24
C LEU A 21 -3.59 1.68 -2.22
N ILE A 22 -3.12 0.49 -1.84
CA ILE A 22 -3.96 -0.68 -1.61
C ILE A 22 -4.10 -0.88 -0.09
N VAL A 23 -5.29 -0.57 0.44
CA VAL A 23 -5.58 -0.61 1.87
C VAL A 23 -6.95 -1.24 2.16
N PRO A 24 -7.00 -2.37 2.83
CA PRO A 24 -5.89 -3.24 3.16
C PRO A 24 -5.40 -4.03 1.95
N CYS A 25 -4.14 -4.51 2.00
CA CYS A 25 -3.58 -5.41 0.99
C CYS A 25 -3.52 -6.83 1.55
N SER A 26 -4.35 -7.72 1.03
CA SER A 26 -4.33 -9.13 1.43
C SER A 26 -3.11 -9.86 0.85
N MET A 27 -2.78 -11.00 1.43
CA MET A 27 -1.69 -11.84 0.91
C MET A 27 -2.01 -12.42 -0.48
N LYS A 28 -3.29 -12.61 -0.81
CA LYS A 28 -3.72 -12.97 -2.17
C LYS A 28 -3.37 -11.85 -3.17
N THR A 29 -3.71 -10.62 -2.85
CA THR A 29 -3.40 -9.46 -3.70
C THR A 29 -1.89 -9.26 -3.81
N LEU A 30 -1.17 -9.36 -2.70
CA LEU A 30 0.29 -9.29 -2.70
C LEU A 30 0.91 -10.34 -3.63
N ALA A 31 0.45 -11.58 -3.55
CA ALA A 31 0.92 -12.67 -4.42
C ALA A 31 0.62 -12.40 -5.90
N GLY A 32 -0.55 -11.87 -6.21
CA GLY A 32 -0.91 -11.47 -7.57
C GLY A 32 0.01 -10.38 -8.13
N ILE A 33 0.29 -9.36 -7.32
CA ILE A 33 1.23 -8.28 -7.70
C ILE A 33 2.64 -8.86 -7.90
N HIS A 34 3.11 -9.67 -6.96
CA HIS A 34 4.42 -10.30 -7.03
C HIS A 34 4.60 -11.18 -8.28
N GLY A 35 3.58 -11.94 -8.63
CA GLY A 35 3.60 -12.82 -9.79
C GLY A 35 3.31 -12.11 -11.13
N GLY A 36 2.95 -10.84 -11.11
CA GLY A 36 2.50 -10.13 -12.32
C GLY A 36 1.16 -10.65 -12.85
N TYR A 37 0.35 -11.26 -11.98
CA TYR A 37 -0.94 -11.84 -12.34
C TYR A 37 -2.05 -10.77 -12.24
N ALA A 38 -2.54 -10.33 -13.38
CA ALA A 38 -3.42 -9.18 -13.50
C ALA A 38 -4.82 -9.57 -14.04
N ASP A 39 -5.55 -10.42 -13.33
CA ASP A 39 -6.85 -10.96 -13.73
C ASP A 39 -8.05 -10.11 -13.29
N ASN A 40 -7.82 -9.07 -12.51
CA ASN A 40 -8.85 -8.11 -12.10
C ASN A 40 -8.33 -6.67 -12.19
N LEU A 41 -9.22 -5.69 -12.05
CA LEU A 41 -8.85 -4.28 -12.17
C LEU A 41 -7.81 -3.85 -11.13
N LEU A 42 -7.93 -4.31 -9.90
CA LEU A 42 -6.99 -3.97 -8.83
C LEU A 42 -5.56 -4.39 -9.20
N LEU A 43 -5.39 -5.64 -9.61
CA LEU A 43 -4.09 -6.18 -9.99
C LEU A 43 -3.56 -5.54 -11.28
N ARG A 44 -4.44 -5.25 -12.24
CA ARG A 44 -4.03 -4.53 -13.47
C ARG A 44 -3.56 -3.12 -13.17
N ALA A 45 -4.27 -2.39 -12.30
CA ALA A 45 -3.86 -1.05 -11.90
C ALA A 45 -2.52 -1.06 -11.16
N ALA A 46 -2.30 -2.04 -10.28
CA ALA A 46 -1.01 -2.21 -9.60
C ALA A 46 0.11 -2.53 -10.59
N ASP A 47 -0.15 -3.40 -11.57
CA ASP A 47 0.80 -3.71 -12.64
C ASP A 47 1.17 -2.47 -13.46
N VAL A 48 0.20 -1.61 -13.75
CA VAL A 48 0.43 -0.30 -14.39
C VAL A 48 1.34 0.57 -13.53
N MET A 49 1.11 0.64 -12.21
CA MET A 49 1.98 1.40 -11.32
C MET A 49 3.43 0.92 -11.40
N LEU A 50 3.64 -0.39 -11.40
CA LEU A 50 4.98 -0.97 -11.50
C LEU A 50 5.66 -0.65 -12.83
N LYS A 51 4.98 -0.88 -13.95
CA LYS A 51 5.57 -0.64 -15.28
C LYS A 51 5.81 0.84 -15.58
N GLU A 52 4.97 1.72 -15.07
CA GLU A 52 5.10 3.18 -15.25
C GLU A 52 5.95 3.81 -14.15
N LYS A 53 6.50 3.02 -13.24
CA LYS A 53 7.36 3.46 -12.12
C LYS A 53 6.71 4.53 -11.27
N ARG A 54 5.41 4.36 -10.99
CA ARG A 54 4.65 5.23 -10.08
C ARG A 54 4.64 4.63 -8.67
N THR A 55 4.46 5.48 -7.69
CA THR A 55 4.42 5.05 -6.27
C THR A 55 3.28 4.08 -6.03
N LEU A 56 3.60 2.91 -5.47
CA LEU A 56 2.65 1.90 -5.05
C LEU A 56 2.87 1.59 -3.57
N VAL A 57 1.84 1.85 -2.76
CA VAL A 57 1.86 1.60 -1.31
C VAL A 57 0.95 0.43 -1.00
N LEU A 58 1.49 -0.58 -0.32
CA LEU A 58 0.78 -1.80 0.05
C LEU A 58 0.63 -1.87 1.57
N ALA A 59 -0.59 -1.64 2.06
CA ALA A 59 -0.93 -1.76 3.47
C ALA A 59 -1.20 -3.23 3.81
N VAL A 60 -0.13 -4.02 3.85
CA VAL A 60 -0.21 -5.46 4.03
C VAL A 60 -0.70 -5.83 5.43
N ARG A 61 -1.58 -6.82 5.50
CA ARG A 61 -2.10 -7.32 6.75
C ARG A 61 -2.26 -8.84 6.68
N GLU A 62 -1.66 -9.52 7.62
CA GLU A 62 -1.79 -10.98 7.86
C GLU A 62 -1.12 -11.32 9.19
N SER A 63 -1.63 -12.34 9.86
CA SER A 63 -1.04 -12.86 11.07
C SER A 63 -1.45 -14.33 11.28
N PRO A 64 -0.50 -15.27 11.49
CA PRO A 64 0.94 -15.11 11.33
C PRO A 64 1.35 -15.00 9.85
N LEU A 65 2.59 -14.61 9.59
CA LEU A 65 3.14 -14.54 8.25
C LEU A 65 3.83 -15.85 7.88
N SER A 66 3.49 -16.40 6.71
CA SER A 66 4.20 -17.57 6.17
C SER A 66 5.51 -17.16 5.51
N PRO A 67 6.44 -18.11 5.31
CA PRO A 67 7.67 -17.84 4.55
C PRO A 67 7.39 -17.30 3.14
N ILE A 68 6.30 -17.73 2.50
CA ILE A 68 5.90 -17.25 1.18
C ILE A 68 5.43 -15.79 1.24
N HIS A 69 4.63 -15.43 2.25
CA HIS A 69 4.23 -14.03 2.47
C HIS A 69 5.47 -13.13 2.62
N LEU A 70 6.42 -13.55 3.45
CA LEU A 70 7.65 -12.80 3.73
C LEU A 70 8.52 -12.67 2.48
N ARG A 71 8.66 -13.75 1.70
CA ARG A 71 9.39 -13.70 0.42
C ARG A 71 8.76 -12.68 -0.54
N ASN A 72 7.46 -12.75 -0.73
CA ASN A 72 6.76 -11.84 -1.64
C ASN A 72 6.91 -10.39 -1.20
N MET A 73 6.77 -10.10 0.09
CA MET A 73 6.97 -8.76 0.63
C MET A 73 8.42 -8.29 0.43
N HIS A 74 9.39 -9.15 0.73
CA HIS A 74 10.80 -8.82 0.57
C HIS A 74 11.12 -8.47 -0.88
N GLU A 75 10.77 -9.34 -1.82
CA GLU A 75 11.09 -9.13 -3.22
C GLU A 75 10.41 -7.87 -3.79
N LEU A 76 9.14 -7.63 -3.45
CA LEU A 76 8.45 -6.40 -3.86
C LEU A 76 9.07 -5.15 -3.25
N SER A 77 9.56 -5.24 -2.01
CA SER A 77 10.18 -4.09 -1.31
C SER A 77 11.49 -3.64 -1.97
N LEU A 78 12.12 -4.49 -2.78
CA LEU A 78 13.33 -4.14 -3.53
C LEU A 78 13.05 -3.22 -4.73
N LEU A 79 11.80 -3.13 -5.17
CA LEU A 79 11.41 -2.21 -6.25
C LEU A 79 11.34 -0.78 -5.69
N PRO A 80 12.06 0.20 -6.28
CA PRO A 80 12.19 1.54 -5.65
C PRO A 80 10.88 2.28 -5.43
N THR A 81 9.84 1.99 -6.21
CA THR A 81 8.55 2.68 -6.15
C THR A 81 7.53 1.96 -5.26
N VAL A 82 7.88 0.78 -4.73
CA VAL A 82 6.99 -0.02 -3.88
C VAL A 82 7.31 0.22 -2.42
N HIS A 83 6.28 0.52 -1.65
CA HIS A 83 6.38 0.71 -0.20
C HIS A 83 5.49 -0.31 0.50
N ILE A 84 6.10 -1.18 1.31
CA ILE A 84 5.37 -2.12 2.17
C ILE A 84 5.16 -1.42 3.50
N VAL A 85 3.92 -1.06 3.79
CA VAL A 85 3.57 -0.28 5.00
C VAL A 85 2.45 -1.00 5.75
N PRO A 86 2.80 -1.92 6.66
CA PRO A 86 1.78 -2.55 7.51
C PRO A 86 1.07 -1.49 8.36
N PRO A 87 -0.26 -1.52 8.46
CA PRO A 87 -1.01 -0.54 9.26
C PRO A 87 -0.93 -0.89 10.76
N MET A 88 0.24 -0.74 11.33
CA MET A 88 0.49 -1.06 12.73
C MET A 88 0.03 0.08 13.63
N MET A 89 -0.73 -0.26 14.68
CA MET A 89 -1.07 0.67 15.74
C MET A 89 0.13 0.85 16.67
N VAL A 90 0.44 2.10 17.01
CA VAL A 90 1.57 2.45 17.86
C VAL A 90 1.12 3.25 19.08
N PHE A 91 1.85 3.14 20.19
CA PHE A 91 1.50 3.77 21.45
C PHE A 91 2.51 4.84 21.90
N TYR A 92 3.67 4.91 21.27
CA TYR A 92 4.73 5.85 21.68
C TYR A 92 4.34 7.33 21.52
N ASN A 93 3.36 7.65 20.66
CA ASN A 93 2.81 9.00 20.52
C ASN A 93 1.72 9.31 21.57
N GLN A 94 1.48 8.39 22.51
CA GLN A 94 0.48 8.50 23.57
C GLN A 94 -0.93 8.81 23.02
N PRO A 95 -1.46 8.01 22.08
CA PRO A 95 -2.81 8.22 21.57
C PRO A 95 -3.81 7.96 22.68
N LYS A 96 -4.86 8.77 22.74
CA LYS A 96 -5.90 8.69 23.78
C LYS A 96 -7.17 8.01 23.28
N THR A 97 -7.32 7.88 21.97
CA THR A 97 -8.48 7.26 21.33
C THR A 97 -8.05 6.33 20.21
N ILE A 98 -8.93 5.40 19.85
CA ILE A 98 -8.73 4.53 18.68
C ILE A 98 -8.66 5.37 17.41
N GLU A 99 -9.48 6.42 17.31
CA GLU A 99 -9.46 7.34 16.16
C GLU A 99 -8.09 7.98 15.96
N GLU A 100 -7.46 8.45 17.02
CA GLU A 100 -6.09 8.99 16.96
C GLU A 100 -5.09 7.93 16.44
N MET A 101 -5.21 6.69 16.89
CA MET A 101 -4.36 5.59 16.43
C MET A 101 -4.56 5.32 14.94
N VAL A 102 -5.81 5.30 14.47
CA VAL A 102 -6.15 5.12 13.06
C VAL A 102 -5.60 6.26 12.21
N GLN A 103 -5.73 7.50 12.67
CA GLN A 103 -5.21 8.68 11.98
C GLN A 103 -3.68 8.62 11.84
N GLN A 104 -2.96 8.17 12.86
CA GLN A 104 -1.51 8.00 12.80
C GLN A 104 -1.13 6.92 11.78
N ALA A 105 -1.81 5.78 11.78
CA ALA A 105 -1.57 4.72 10.81
C ALA A 105 -1.86 5.19 9.38
N ALA A 106 -2.98 5.88 9.16
CA ALA A 106 -3.35 6.44 7.85
C ALA A 106 -2.31 7.45 7.34
N ALA A 107 -1.79 8.30 8.22
CA ALA A 107 -0.75 9.27 7.87
C ALA A 107 0.51 8.58 7.35
N ARG A 108 0.91 7.45 7.95
CA ARG A 108 2.07 6.67 7.47
C ARG A 108 1.84 6.09 6.08
N LEU A 109 0.60 5.72 5.74
CA LEU A 109 0.26 5.23 4.40
C LEU A 109 0.33 6.33 3.34
N LEU A 110 0.06 7.58 3.72
CA LEU A 110 0.08 8.73 2.81
C LEU A 110 1.48 9.33 2.62
N ALA A 111 2.38 9.12 3.57
CA ALA A 111 3.72 9.70 3.56
C ALA A 111 4.52 9.41 2.28
N PRO A 112 4.51 8.18 1.71
CA PRO A 112 5.24 7.92 0.46
C PRO A 112 4.80 8.74 -0.74
N PHE A 113 3.58 9.31 -0.71
CA PHE A 113 3.07 10.20 -1.74
C PHE A 113 3.45 11.67 -1.51
N GLY A 114 4.21 11.97 -0.46
CA GLY A 114 4.53 13.34 -0.07
C GLY A 114 3.37 14.07 0.60
N LEU A 115 2.35 13.35 1.05
CA LEU A 115 1.18 13.91 1.71
C LEU A 115 1.35 13.87 3.23
N MET A 116 1.00 14.98 3.91
CA MET A 116 0.98 15.05 5.38
C MET A 116 -0.45 15.19 5.88
N ALA A 117 -0.85 14.26 6.77
CA ALA A 117 -2.11 14.38 7.47
C ALA A 117 -1.99 15.42 8.59
N LYS A 118 -3.01 16.28 8.76
CA LYS A 118 -3.01 17.35 9.79
C LYS A 118 -2.87 16.82 11.22
N ALA A 119 -3.35 15.61 11.48
CA ALA A 119 -3.30 15.00 12.81
C ALA A 119 -2.02 14.18 13.06
N TYR A 120 -1.12 14.09 12.10
CA TYR A 120 0.10 13.30 12.24
C TYR A 120 1.08 13.98 13.19
N ARG A 121 1.54 13.22 14.17
CA ARG A 121 2.56 13.66 15.14
C ARG A 121 3.80 12.79 14.95
N PRO A 122 4.83 13.28 14.27
CA PRO A 122 6.09 12.53 14.14
C PRO A 122 6.75 12.39 15.51
N TRP A 123 7.48 11.30 15.69
CA TRP A 123 8.30 11.14 16.88
C TRP A 123 9.43 12.18 16.87
N GLN A 124 9.60 12.88 17.97
CA GLN A 124 10.55 13.99 18.09
C GLN A 124 11.83 13.65 18.88
N GLY A 125 12.01 12.37 19.19
CA GLY A 125 13.15 11.92 19.97
C GLY A 125 12.91 11.96 21.48
N LEU A 126 13.93 11.65 22.23
CA LEU A 126 13.96 11.70 23.69
C LEU A 126 14.46 13.06 24.17
#